data_20db511d0cb4a0b7ea2898e2c87a2966
#
_entry.id   20db511d0cb4a0b7ea2898e2c87a2966
#
_cell.length_a   1.000
_cell.length_b   1.000
_cell.length_c   1.000
_cell.angle_alpha   90.00
_cell.angle_beta   90.00
_cell.angle_gamma   90.00
#
_symmetry.space_group_name_H-M   'P 1'
#
loop_
_entity.id
_entity.type
_entity.pdbx_description
1 polymer ?
#
loop_
_entity_poly.entity_id
_entity_poly.type
_entity_poly.pdbx_seq_one_letter_code
_entity_poly.pdbx_strand_id
1 'polypeptide(L)'
;ASDLMRAFEDKSISAIICAIGGDDTVRILPYVNFDIIKNNPKIFMGYSDTTINHLMMYKAGLVSYYGPSVMCEFGEYVRMPDYTKNAVKNILFKNSAGFSVKSSSEWSDDYVVWDENNINVSKKMRREKHGYEILQGFGTVSGHLLGGCIDVFPMAIGTEIWPDLEQWRGAI
;
A
#
# COMPACT_ATOMS: atom_id res chain seq x y z
N ALA A 1 13.59 4.47 -11.45
CA ALA A 1 14.44 4.76 -10.29
C ALA A 1 14.72 6.26 -10.14
N SER A 2 15.26 6.96 -11.16
CA SER A 2 15.67 8.37 -11.01
C SER A 2 14.55 9.29 -10.55
N ASP A 3 13.33 9.11 -11.06
CA ASP A 3 12.19 9.93 -10.67
C ASP A 3 11.79 9.67 -9.21
N LEU A 4 11.86 8.41 -8.76
CA LEU A 4 11.63 8.05 -7.37
C LEU A 4 12.67 8.71 -6.46
N MET A 5 13.95 8.64 -6.80
CA MET A 5 15.01 9.28 -6.01
C MET A 5 14.83 10.80 -5.96
N ARG A 6 14.57 11.44 -7.10
CA ARG A 6 14.27 12.88 -7.14
C ARG A 6 13.06 13.26 -6.27
N ALA A 7 12.00 12.44 -6.31
CA ALA A 7 10.83 12.67 -5.49
C ALA A 7 11.14 12.58 -3.98
N PHE A 8 12.07 11.69 -3.58
CA PHE A 8 12.53 11.65 -2.19
C PHE A 8 13.43 12.85 -1.82
N GLU A 9 14.30 13.29 -2.72
CA GLU A 9 15.20 14.43 -2.48
C GLU A 9 14.47 15.78 -2.44
N ASP A 10 13.42 15.95 -3.23
CA ASP A 10 12.67 17.19 -3.33
C ASP A 10 11.93 17.50 -2.03
N LYS A 11 12.36 18.54 -1.32
CA LYS A 11 11.78 18.98 -0.03
C LYS A 11 10.36 19.54 -0.15
N SER A 12 9.91 19.90 -1.34
CA SER A 12 8.55 20.37 -1.57
C SER A 12 7.53 19.21 -1.64
N ILE A 13 7.99 17.96 -1.85
CA ILE A 13 7.15 16.77 -1.91
C ILE A 13 7.04 16.15 -0.51
N SER A 14 5.82 16.05 0.01
CA SER A 14 5.52 15.43 1.31
C SER A 14 5.03 13.98 1.21
N ALA A 15 4.49 13.59 0.06
CA ALA A 15 3.93 12.25 -0.16
C ALA A 15 4.17 11.76 -1.58
N ILE A 16 4.35 10.46 -1.73
CA ILE A 16 4.47 9.74 -3.00
C ILE A 16 3.35 8.70 -3.01
N ILE A 17 2.44 8.80 -3.97
CA ILE A 17 1.33 7.86 -4.14
C ILE A 17 1.50 7.20 -5.51
N CYS A 18 1.56 5.86 -5.53
CA CYS A 18 1.72 5.12 -6.77
C CYS A 18 0.49 5.26 -7.67
N ALA A 19 0.72 5.40 -8.96
CA ALA A 19 -0.36 5.52 -9.94
C ALA A 19 -1.22 4.26 -9.98
N ILE A 20 -0.57 3.12 -10.09
CA ILE A 20 -1.16 1.77 -10.14
C ILE A 20 -0.07 0.76 -9.77
N GLY A 21 -0.42 -0.52 -9.63
CA GLY A 21 0.55 -1.61 -9.58
C GLY A 21 1.25 -1.86 -10.93
N GLY A 22 1.80 -3.03 -11.09
CA GLY A 22 2.53 -3.45 -12.30
C GLY A 22 3.08 -4.86 -12.11
N ASP A 23 4.23 -5.15 -12.72
CA ASP A 23 4.90 -6.45 -12.63
C ASP A 23 6.43 -6.36 -12.78
N ASP A 24 6.99 -5.15 -12.78
CA ASP A 24 8.41 -4.94 -13.08
C ASP A 24 9.15 -4.01 -12.11
N THR A 25 8.53 -3.63 -11.00
CA THR A 25 9.12 -2.70 -10.01
C THR A 25 10.45 -3.24 -9.46
N VAL A 26 10.64 -4.55 -9.36
CA VAL A 26 11.91 -5.14 -8.90
C VAL A 26 13.11 -4.70 -9.77
N ARG A 27 12.89 -4.37 -11.03
CA ARG A 27 13.94 -3.95 -11.98
C ARG A 27 14.58 -2.61 -11.61
N ILE A 28 13.93 -1.79 -10.80
CA ILE A 28 14.52 -0.52 -10.35
C ILE A 28 15.49 -0.71 -9.18
N LEU A 29 15.46 -1.86 -8.49
CA LEU A 29 16.24 -2.11 -7.28
C LEU A 29 17.73 -1.79 -7.39
N PRO A 30 18.46 -2.17 -8.45
CA PRO A 30 19.88 -1.85 -8.58
C PRO A 30 20.20 -0.34 -8.66
N TYR A 31 19.19 0.49 -8.85
CA TYR A 31 19.32 1.95 -9.03
C TYR A 31 18.75 2.75 -7.86
N VAL A 32 18.33 2.06 -6.78
CA VAL A 32 17.77 2.70 -5.59
C VAL A 32 18.89 3.04 -4.61
N ASN A 33 18.92 4.27 -4.15
CA ASN A 33 19.78 4.70 -3.07
C ASN A 33 18.98 4.75 -1.76
N PHE A 34 19.20 3.76 -0.89
CA PHE A 34 18.48 3.64 0.38
C PHE A 34 18.80 4.78 1.37
N ASP A 35 19.99 5.38 1.28
CA ASP A 35 20.34 6.54 2.13
C ASP A 35 19.52 7.77 1.75
N ILE A 36 19.21 7.95 0.47
CA ILE A 36 18.30 9.03 0.03
C ILE A 36 16.92 8.83 0.67
N ILE A 37 16.35 7.63 0.59
CA ILE A 37 15.05 7.31 1.19
C ILE A 37 15.09 7.54 2.71
N LYS A 38 16.08 6.97 3.39
CA LYS A 38 16.25 7.07 4.85
C LYS A 38 16.37 8.50 5.34
N ASN A 39 17.12 9.34 4.62
CA ASN A 39 17.39 10.72 5.03
C ASN A 39 16.29 11.71 4.61
N ASN A 40 15.31 11.27 3.83
CA ASN A 40 14.21 12.10 3.33
C ASN A 40 12.86 11.39 3.54
N PRO A 41 12.46 11.11 4.80
CA PRO A 41 11.23 10.37 5.06
C PRO A 41 10.02 11.10 4.48
N LYS A 42 9.16 10.35 3.76
CA LYS A 42 7.93 10.83 3.15
C LYS A 42 6.83 9.79 3.32
N ILE A 43 5.59 10.22 3.23
CA ILE A 43 4.48 9.28 3.03
C ILE A 43 4.70 8.57 1.70
N PHE A 44 4.71 7.23 1.74
CA PHE A 44 4.75 6.40 0.54
C PHE A 44 3.58 5.43 0.56
N MET A 45 2.76 5.42 -0.51
CA MET A 45 1.54 4.63 -0.56
C MET A 45 1.31 3.98 -1.94
N GLY A 46 0.80 2.76 -1.91
CA GLY A 46 0.41 1.96 -3.07
C GLY A 46 0.18 0.51 -2.67
N TYR A 47 -0.08 -0.38 -3.63
CA TYR A 47 -0.27 -1.82 -3.39
C TYR A 47 0.09 -2.65 -4.63
N SER A 48 -0.18 -3.97 -4.62
CA SER A 48 0.15 -4.89 -5.70
C SER A 48 1.67 -4.92 -5.94
N ASP A 49 2.17 -4.69 -7.14
CA ASP A 49 3.61 -4.65 -7.48
C ASP A 49 4.40 -3.63 -6.64
N THR A 50 3.73 -2.59 -6.13
CA THR A 50 4.30 -1.64 -5.16
C THR A 50 4.79 -2.33 -3.87
N THR A 51 4.45 -3.60 -3.64
CA THR A 51 5.04 -4.42 -2.56
C THR A 51 6.56 -4.36 -2.59
N ILE A 52 7.18 -4.37 -3.77
CA ILE A 52 8.64 -4.22 -3.92
C ILE A 52 9.12 -2.90 -3.33
N ASN A 53 8.41 -1.80 -3.60
CA ASN A 53 8.76 -0.51 -3.00
C ASN A 53 8.55 -0.51 -1.48
N HIS A 54 7.49 -1.16 -0.97
CA HIS A 54 7.30 -1.29 0.48
C HIS A 54 8.44 -2.04 1.15
N LEU A 55 8.97 -3.10 0.53
CA LEU A 55 10.16 -3.79 1.02
C LEU A 55 11.40 -2.89 0.96
N MET A 56 11.54 -2.04 -0.07
CA MET A 56 12.59 -1.01 -0.13
C MET A 56 12.45 0.00 1.01
N MET A 57 11.23 0.49 1.30
CA MET A 57 10.96 1.40 2.41
C MET A 57 11.30 0.74 3.74
N TYR A 58 10.88 -0.52 3.93
CA TYR A 58 11.17 -1.29 5.12
C TYR A 58 12.69 -1.44 5.34
N LYS A 59 13.44 -1.80 4.30
CA LYS A 59 14.91 -1.85 4.34
C LYS A 59 15.54 -0.52 4.72
N ALA A 60 15.01 0.59 4.20
CA ALA A 60 15.47 1.94 4.54
C ALA A 60 15.07 2.38 5.96
N GLY A 61 14.24 1.61 6.67
CA GLY A 61 13.70 1.96 7.99
C GLY A 61 12.55 2.95 7.94
N LEU A 62 11.86 3.07 6.81
CA LEU A 62 10.73 3.96 6.60
C LEU A 62 9.40 3.21 6.70
N VAL A 63 8.47 3.74 7.49
CA VAL A 63 7.08 3.28 7.50
C VAL A 63 6.40 3.69 6.19
N SER A 64 5.70 2.75 5.55
CA SER A 64 4.95 2.98 4.33
C SER A 64 3.53 2.43 4.45
N TYR A 65 2.65 2.83 3.54
CA TYR A 65 1.23 2.55 3.64
C TYR A 65 0.78 1.66 2.48
N TYR A 66 0.47 0.40 2.77
CA TYR A 66 -0.12 -0.51 1.80
C TYR A 66 -1.60 -0.15 1.63
N GLY A 67 -1.92 0.57 0.57
CA GLY A 67 -3.24 1.19 0.42
C GLY A 67 -3.50 1.77 -0.96
N PRO A 68 -4.52 2.62 -1.09
CA PRO A 68 -5.04 3.12 -2.36
C PRO A 68 -4.00 3.64 -3.34
N SER A 69 -4.24 3.40 -4.62
CA SER A 69 -3.47 3.96 -5.74
C SER A 69 -4.29 5.02 -6.49
N VAL A 70 -3.58 5.87 -7.26
CA VAL A 70 -4.25 7.00 -7.93
C VAL A 70 -5.29 6.53 -8.93
N MET A 71 -4.93 5.58 -9.80
CA MET A 71 -5.80 5.15 -10.90
C MET A 71 -6.93 4.21 -10.46
N CYS A 72 -6.81 3.56 -9.31
CA CYS A 72 -7.84 2.64 -8.83
C CYS A 72 -8.84 3.38 -7.93
N GLU A 73 -8.49 3.59 -6.66
CA GLU A 73 -9.45 4.10 -5.67
C GLU A 73 -9.63 5.62 -5.74
N PHE A 74 -8.54 6.39 -5.98
CA PHE A 74 -8.68 7.84 -6.18
C PHE A 74 -9.29 8.17 -7.54
N GLY A 75 -9.10 7.31 -8.54
CA GLY A 75 -9.62 7.45 -9.90
C GLY A 75 -11.02 6.84 -10.11
N GLU A 76 -11.74 6.44 -9.05
CA GLU A 76 -13.10 5.91 -9.20
C GLU A 76 -14.01 6.93 -9.87
N TYR A 77 -14.73 6.50 -10.92
CA TYR A 77 -15.49 7.39 -11.79
C TYR A 77 -16.52 8.24 -11.05
N VAL A 78 -17.34 7.64 -10.23
CA VAL A 78 -18.40 8.39 -9.55
C VAL A 78 -17.91 8.95 -8.23
N ARG A 79 -17.32 8.09 -7.38
CA ARG A 79 -16.75 8.50 -6.11
C ARG A 79 -15.93 7.38 -5.48
N MET A 80 -14.91 7.76 -4.74
CA MET A 80 -14.21 6.83 -3.86
C MET A 80 -15.18 6.29 -2.79
N PRO A 81 -15.20 4.97 -2.51
CA PRO A 81 -15.99 4.41 -1.43
C PRO A 81 -15.72 5.09 -0.09
N ASP A 82 -16.76 5.33 0.70
CA ASP A 82 -16.63 6.07 1.95
C ASP A 82 -15.72 5.37 2.98
N TYR A 83 -15.67 4.04 2.97
CA TYR A 83 -14.73 3.28 3.79
C TYR A 83 -13.28 3.65 3.46
N THR A 84 -12.89 3.60 2.18
CA THR A 84 -11.55 3.95 1.71
C THR A 84 -11.22 5.40 1.98
N LYS A 85 -12.14 6.32 1.68
CA LYS A 85 -11.98 7.74 1.93
C LYS A 85 -11.73 8.06 3.41
N ASN A 86 -12.48 7.40 4.30
CA ASN A 86 -12.34 7.58 5.73
C ASN A 86 -11.04 6.97 6.27
N ALA A 87 -10.61 5.81 5.74
CA ALA A 87 -9.32 5.20 6.06
C ALA A 87 -8.16 6.15 5.70
N VAL A 88 -8.14 6.64 4.46
CA VAL A 88 -7.12 7.60 4.00
C VAL A 88 -7.09 8.84 4.89
N LYS A 89 -8.26 9.45 5.16
CA LYS A 89 -8.34 10.64 6.03
C LYS A 89 -7.83 10.38 7.44
N ASN A 90 -8.20 9.26 8.03
CA ASN A 90 -7.82 8.94 9.40
C ASN A 90 -6.33 8.59 9.53
N ILE A 91 -5.77 7.88 8.55
CA ILE A 91 -4.39 7.41 8.60
C ILE A 91 -3.40 8.50 8.16
N LEU A 92 -3.68 9.20 7.06
CA LEU A 92 -2.71 10.13 6.48
C LEU A 92 -2.88 11.58 6.95
N PHE A 93 -4.08 12.00 7.36
CA PHE A 93 -4.36 13.41 7.66
C PHE A 93 -4.73 13.70 9.12
N LYS A 94 -4.91 12.66 9.93
CA LYS A 94 -5.11 12.81 11.36
C LYS A 94 -3.95 12.16 12.10
N ASN A 95 -3.43 12.84 13.11
CA ASN A 95 -2.47 12.23 14.03
C ASN A 95 -3.22 11.22 14.94
N SER A 96 -3.58 10.08 14.37
CA SER A 96 -4.38 9.07 15.04
C SER A 96 -3.51 7.90 15.52
N ALA A 97 -2.69 8.16 16.55
CA ALA A 97 -2.15 7.06 17.33
C ALA A 97 -3.35 6.20 17.81
N GLY A 98 -3.30 4.89 17.52
CA GLY A 98 -4.37 3.97 17.92
C GLY A 98 -5.58 3.92 16.98
N PHE A 99 -5.42 4.22 15.68
CA PHE A 99 -6.48 3.99 14.71
C PHE A 99 -6.81 2.49 14.59
N SER A 100 -8.09 2.15 14.79
CA SER A 100 -8.58 0.79 14.62
C SER A 100 -9.08 0.58 13.21
N VAL A 101 -8.45 -0.34 12.46
CA VAL A 101 -8.90 -0.77 11.14
C VAL A 101 -10.04 -1.78 11.32
N LYS A 102 -11.25 -1.38 11.00
CA LYS A 102 -12.44 -2.25 11.04
C LYS A 102 -12.70 -2.83 9.66
N SER A 103 -13.36 -3.98 9.60
CA SER A 103 -13.85 -4.52 8.32
C SER A 103 -14.80 -3.54 7.64
N SER A 104 -14.77 -3.49 6.30
CA SER A 104 -15.78 -2.77 5.52
C SER A 104 -17.13 -3.47 5.65
N SER A 105 -18.22 -2.71 5.63
CA SER A 105 -19.59 -3.26 5.55
C SER A 105 -19.98 -3.64 4.12
N GLU A 106 -19.20 -3.21 3.14
CA GLU A 106 -19.48 -3.43 1.72
C GLU A 106 -18.17 -3.68 0.96
N TRP A 107 -18.25 -4.41 -0.12
CA TRP A 107 -17.16 -4.67 -1.04
C TRP A 107 -17.66 -4.80 -2.48
N SER A 108 -16.77 -4.76 -3.47
CA SER A 108 -17.10 -4.93 -4.87
C SER A 108 -16.02 -5.72 -5.59
N ASP A 109 -16.44 -6.67 -6.41
CA ASP A 109 -15.63 -7.35 -7.43
C ASP A 109 -15.98 -6.86 -8.84
N ASP A 110 -16.78 -5.80 -8.92
CA ASP A 110 -17.21 -5.24 -10.19
C ASP A 110 -16.07 -4.43 -10.84
N TYR A 111 -15.82 -4.70 -12.12
CA TYR A 111 -14.85 -3.99 -12.92
C TYR A 111 -15.56 -3.10 -13.92
N VAL A 112 -15.50 -1.80 -13.70
CA VAL A 112 -16.00 -0.80 -14.67
C VAL A 112 -14.85 -0.43 -15.60
N VAL A 113 -14.99 -0.77 -16.89
CA VAL A 113 -13.97 -0.47 -17.90
C VAL A 113 -13.76 1.04 -17.99
N TRP A 114 -12.52 1.47 -18.09
CA TRP A 114 -12.16 2.88 -18.28
C TRP A 114 -12.51 3.30 -19.70
N ASP A 115 -13.68 3.92 -19.83
CA ASP A 115 -14.27 4.39 -21.07
C ASP A 115 -15.13 5.63 -20.80
N GLU A 116 -15.16 6.57 -21.72
CA GLU A 116 -15.93 7.83 -21.59
C GLU A 116 -17.42 7.58 -21.32
N ASN A 117 -17.98 6.49 -21.84
CA ASN A 117 -19.37 6.12 -21.63
C ASN A 117 -19.65 5.63 -20.20
N ASN A 118 -18.63 5.30 -19.43
CA ASN A 118 -18.74 4.74 -18.08
C ASN A 118 -18.53 5.77 -16.97
N ILE A 119 -18.28 7.03 -17.28
CA ILE A 119 -17.98 8.09 -16.29
C ILE A 119 -19.02 8.18 -15.17
N ASN A 120 -20.28 7.89 -15.47
CA ASN A 120 -21.37 7.91 -14.50
C ASN A 120 -21.78 6.52 -14.00
N VAL A 121 -21.00 5.48 -14.29
CA VAL A 121 -21.30 4.11 -13.88
C VAL A 121 -20.65 3.83 -12.54
N SER A 122 -21.45 3.56 -11.51
CA SER A 122 -20.98 3.13 -10.20
C SER A 122 -20.76 1.62 -10.17
N LYS A 123 -19.72 1.17 -9.46
CA LYS A 123 -19.54 -0.25 -9.14
C LYS A 123 -20.74 -0.78 -8.33
N LYS A 124 -21.13 -2.02 -8.60
CA LYS A 124 -22.13 -2.73 -7.82
C LYS A 124 -21.53 -3.16 -6.50
N MET A 125 -22.08 -2.68 -5.41
CA MET A 125 -21.62 -3.04 -4.08
C MET A 125 -22.34 -4.28 -3.56
N ARG A 126 -21.60 -5.12 -2.85
CA ARG A 126 -22.11 -6.29 -2.12
C ARG A 126 -21.95 -6.07 -0.63
N ARG A 127 -22.85 -6.58 0.15
CA ARG A 127 -22.79 -6.50 1.60
C ARG A 127 -21.78 -7.52 2.14
N GLU A 128 -20.88 -7.06 3.01
CA GLU A 128 -20.02 -7.92 3.81
C GLU A 128 -20.87 -8.63 4.90
N LYS A 129 -20.64 -9.92 5.08
CA LYS A 129 -21.43 -10.75 6.00
C LYS A 129 -20.64 -11.27 7.21
N HIS A 130 -19.32 -11.39 7.06
CA HIS A 130 -18.46 -12.05 8.03
C HIS A 130 -17.49 -11.10 8.72
N GLY A 131 -16.96 -10.13 8.00
CA GLY A 131 -15.92 -9.24 8.50
C GLY A 131 -14.56 -9.95 8.59
N TYR A 132 -13.74 -9.54 9.58
CA TYR A 132 -12.48 -10.22 9.86
C TYR A 132 -12.72 -11.49 10.67
N GLU A 133 -12.09 -12.58 10.26
CA GLU A 133 -12.14 -13.87 10.95
C GLU A 133 -10.73 -14.26 11.39
N ILE A 134 -10.59 -14.70 12.63
CA ILE A 134 -9.33 -15.26 13.14
C ILE A 134 -9.28 -16.73 12.71
N LEU A 135 -8.42 -17.02 11.72
CA LEU A 135 -8.26 -18.37 11.20
C LEU A 135 -7.33 -19.22 12.08
N GLN A 136 -6.39 -18.59 12.77
CA GLN A 136 -5.41 -19.27 13.64
C GLN A 136 -4.93 -18.35 14.74
N GLY A 137 -4.71 -18.91 15.93
CA GLY A 137 -4.23 -18.16 17.09
C GLY A 137 -5.35 -17.57 17.95
N PHE A 138 -4.95 -16.87 19.00
CA PHE A 138 -5.86 -16.24 19.97
C PHE A 138 -5.15 -15.10 20.71
N GLY A 139 -5.93 -14.22 21.32
CA GLY A 139 -5.41 -13.13 22.15
C GLY A 139 -5.03 -11.89 21.34
N THR A 140 -4.17 -11.06 21.93
CA THR A 140 -3.66 -9.82 21.33
C THR A 140 -2.17 -9.93 21.12
N VAL A 141 -1.69 -9.56 19.95
CA VAL A 141 -0.28 -9.49 19.61
C VAL A 141 0.08 -8.07 19.19
N SER A 142 1.37 -7.72 19.32
CA SER A 142 1.90 -6.44 18.86
C SER A 142 3.18 -6.69 18.10
N GLY A 143 3.35 -6.02 16.96
CA GLY A 143 4.52 -6.15 16.11
C GLY A 143 4.47 -5.17 14.95
N HIS A 144 5.49 -5.22 14.10
CA HIS A 144 5.48 -4.50 12.83
C HIS A 144 4.63 -5.27 11.82
N LEU A 145 3.81 -4.57 11.05
CA LEU A 145 3.15 -5.17 9.90
C LEU A 145 4.19 -5.37 8.78
N LEU A 146 4.33 -6.60 8.34
CA LEU A 146 5.20 -6.96 7.23
C LEU A 146 4.44 -7.91 6.30
N GLY A 147 4.25 -7.49 5.06
CA GLY A 147 3.43 -8.23 4.12
C GLY A 147 3.31 -7.51 2.79
N GLY A 148 2.35 -7.94 1.96
CA GLY A 148 2.10 -7.36 0.65
C GLY A 148 1.38 -8.33 -0.28
N CYS A 149 1.50 -8.12 -1.58
CA CYS A 149 0.96 -9.00 -2.61
C CYS A 149 1.78 -10.28 -2.69
N ILE A 150 1.14 -11.42 -2.45
CA ILE A 150 1.81 -12.73 -2.44
C ILE A 150 2.38 -13.10 -3.82
N ASP A 151 1.73 -12.67 -4.91
CA ASP A 151 2.19 -12.92 -6.27
C ASP A 151 3.49 -12.16 -6.62
N VAL A 152 3.80 -11.10 -5.85
CA VAL A 152 4.99 -10.27 -6.03
C VAL A 152 6.19 -10.79 -5.23
N PHE A 153 5.95 -11.49 -4.12
CA PHE A 153 7.03 -11.99 -3.26
C PHE A 153 8.09 -12.83 -3.99
N PRO A 154 7.75 -13.72 -4.94
CA PRO A 154 8.76 -14.48 -5.67
C PRO A 154 9.81 -13.61 -6.38
N MET A 155 9.45 -12.39 -6.79
CA MET A 155 10.37 -11.44 -7.42
C MET A 155 11.35 -10.81 -6.41
N ALA A 156 11.00 -10.76 -5.14
CA ALA A 156 11.82 -10.18 -4.08
C ALA A 156 12.71 -11.20 -3.36
N ILE A 157 12.32 -12.49 -3.35
CA ILE A 157 13.05 -13.55 -2.65
C ILE A 157 14.50 -13.61 -3.15
N GLY A 158 15.45 -13.61 -2.20
CA GLY A 158 16.89 -13.66 -2.52
C GLY A 158 17.50 -12.33 -2.93
N THR A 159 16.72 -11.27 -3.03
CA THR A 159 17.26 -9.92 -3.21
C THR A 159 17.63 -9.28 -1.87
N GLU A 160 18.37 -8.19 -1.93
CA GLU A 160 18.80 -7.45 -0.74
C GLU A 160 17.64 -6.79 0.05
N ILE A 161 16.44 -6.65 -0.52
CA ILE A 161 15.26 -6.09 0.16
C ILE A 161 14.38 -7.15 0.81
N TRP A 162 14.66 -8.43 0.57
CA TRP A 162 13.90 -9.51 1.19
C TRP A 162 14.20 -9.57 2.68
N PRO A 163 13.21 -9.44 3.57
CA PRO A 163 13.44 -9.51 5.00
C PRO A 163 14.01 -10.87 5.42
N ASP A 164 14.88 -10.89 6.39
CA ASP A 164 15.43 -12.13 6.94
C ASP A 164 14.39 -12.89 7.78
N LEU A 165 14.73 -14.10 8.18
CA LEU A 165 13.83 -14.97 8.94
C LEU A 165 13.43 -14.38 10.30
N GLU A 166 14.33 -13.65 10.97
CA GLU A 166 14.05 -13.05 12.27
C GLU A 166 13.09 -11.85 12.12
N GLN A 167 13.24 -11.08 11.04
CA GLN A 167 12.30 -10.00 10.71
C GLN A 167 10.91 -10.56 10.42
N TRP A 168 10.79 -11.66 9.66
CA TRP A 168 9.51 -12.34 9.42
C TRP A 168 8.89 -12.90 10.70
N ARG A 169 9.70 -13.47 11.61
CA ARG A 169 9.20 -14.01 12.90
C ARG A 169 8.74 -12.93 13.86
N GLY A 170 9.35 -11.75 13.81
CA GLY A 170 8.99 -10.60 14.63
C GLY A 170 7.85 -9.75 14.06
N ALA A 171 7.36 -10.07 12.87
CA ALA A 171 6.27 -9.36 12.21
C ALA A 171 4.89 -9.96 12.49
N ILE A 172 3.87 -9.18 12.18
CA ILE A 172 2.45 -9.58 12.19
C ILE A 172 1.94 -9.60 10.75
#